data_c1fd70af90ca81f85427fb6e17a0af99
#
_entry.id   c1fd70af90ca81f85427fb6e17a0af99
#
_cell.length_a   1.000
_cell.length_b   1.000
_cell.length_c   1.000
_cell.angle_alpha   90.00
_cell.angle_beta   90.00
_cell.angle_gamma   90.00
#
_symmetry.space_group_name_H-M   'P 1'
#
loop_
_entity.id
_entity.type
_entity.pdbx_description
1 polymer ?
#
loop_
_entity_poly.entity_id
_entity_poly.type
_entity_poly.pdbx_seq_one_letter_code
_entity_poly.pdbx_strand_id
1 'polypeptide(L)'
;MENQFSRTQMLLGQDAVDKLKASKVAVFGVGGVGGYAVEVLARSGVGNIDVFDADTVNITNLNRQVIALHSTLEQAKVDVIKKRIHDINPKCVVGAYKMFYLPENADEIN
;
A
#
# COMPACT_ATOMS: atom_id res chain seq x y z
N MET A 1 14.67 -7.11 -21.51
CA MET A 1 14.22 -8.19 -20.59
C MET A 1 12.85 -7.84 -20.03
N GLU A 2 11.94 -8.79 -20.05
CA GLU A 2 10.62 -8.58 -19.47
C GLU A 2 10.68 -8.54 -17.95
N ASN A 3 9.85 -7.69 -17.34
CA ASN A 3 9.64 -7.61 -15.90
C ASN A 3 8.14 -7.38 -15.62
N GLN A 4 7.76 -7.30 -14.36
CA GLN A 4 6.36 -7.18 -13.99
C GLN A 4 5.66 -5.92 -14.53
N PHE A 5 6.41 -4.90 -14.94
CA PHE A 5 5.87 -3.65 -15.46
C PHE A 5 5.99 -3.51 -16.98
N SER A 6 6.44 -4.55 -17.67
CA SER A 6 6.66 -4.49 -19.12
C SER A 6 5.40 -4.16 -19.92
N ARG A 7 4.25 -4.73 -19.52
CA ARG A 7 2.98 -4.45 -20.21
C ARG A 7 2.52 -3.01 -19.96
N THR A 8 2.71 -2.49 -18.75
CA THR A 8 2.42 -1.09 -18.44
C THR A 8 3.28 -0.18 -19.31
N GLN A 9 4.56 -0.48 -19.44
CA GLN A 9 5.48 0.25 -20.30
C GLN A 9 5.02 0.24 -21.77
N MET A 10 4.56 -0.88 -22.27
CA MET A 10 4.07 -0.99 -23.64
C MET A 10 2.84 -0.09 -23.89
N LEU A 11 1.97 0.03 -22.90
CA LEU A 11 0.73 0.81 -23.02
C LEU A 11 0.95 2.30 -22.74
N LEU A 12 1.76 2.65 -21.75
CA LEU A 12 1.89 4.01 -21.23
C LEU A 12 3.22 4.67 -21.58
N GLY A 13 4.23 3.89 -21.99
CA GLY A 13 5.56 4.39 -22.29
C GLY A 13 6.49 4.40 -21.09
N GLN A 14 7.78 4.48 -21.35
CA GLN A 14 8.81 4.44 -20.31
C GLN A 14 8.74 5.66 -19.39
N ASP A 15 8.42 6.84 -19.91
CA ASP A 15 8.32 8.05 -19.09
C ASP A 15 7.26 7.93 -18.01
N ALA A 16 6.11 7.33 -18.33
CA ALA A 16 5.04 7.11 -17.37
C ALA A 16 5.48 6.11 -16.28
N VAL A 17 6.17 5.03 -16.67
CA VAL A 17 6.70 4.05 -15.72
C VAL A 17 7.71 4.71 -14.78
N ASP A 18 8.60 5.55 -15.32
CA ASP A 18 9.59 6.27 -14.51
C ASP A 18 8.95 7.24 -13.53
N LYS A 19 7.90 7.94 -13.95
CA LYS A 19 7.14 8.84 -13.07
C LYS A 19 6.48 8.08 -11.93
N LEU A 20 5.90 6.91 -12.20
CA LEU A 20 5.31 6.08 -11.16
C LEU A 20 6.36 5.64 -10.14
N LYS A 21 7.52 5.18 -10.61
CA LYS A 21 8.63 4.78 -9.73
C LYS A 21 9.10 5.92 -8.83
N ALA A 22 9.08 7.15 -9.32
CA ALA A 22 9.50 8.33 -8.57
C ALA A 22 8.40 8.91 -7.69
N SER A 23 7.15 8.43 -7.82
CA SER A 23 6.02 8.97 -7.09
C SER A 23 5.98 8.48 -5.64
N LYS A 24 5.48 9.33 -4.76
CA LYS A 24 5.22 9.01 -3.37
C LYS A 24 3.75 9.27 -3.07
N VAL A 25 3.07 8.27 -2.53
CA VAL A 25 1.64 8.35 -2.25
C VAL A 25 1.40 7.97 -0.78
N ALA A 26 0.57 8.74 -0.10
CA ALA A 26 0.14 8.45 1.26
C ALA A 26 -1.30 7.94 1.24
N VAL A 27 -1.57 6.84 1.94
CA VAL A 27 -2.91 6.26 2.05
C VAL A 27 -3.32 6.19 3.51
N PHE A 28 -4.43 6.82 3.83
CA PHE A 28 -4.98 6.88 5.18
C PHE A 28 -6.14 5.89 5.30
N GLY A 29 -5.96 4.85 6.12
CA GLY A 29 -6.89 3.76 6.23
C GLY A 29 -6.62 2.68 5.17
N VAL A 30 -6.21 1.49 5.59
CA VAL A 30 -5.82 0.41 4.66
C VAL A 30 -6.75 -0.79 4.70
N GLY A 31 -7.87 -0.69 5.44
CA GLY A 31 -8.98 -1.62 5.32
C GLY A 31 -9.91 -1.17 4.18
N GLY A 32 -10.80 -2.03 3.74
CA GLY A 32 -11.81 -1.68 2.73
C GLY A 32 -11.18 -1.08 1.46
N VAL A 33 -11.71 0.08 1.06
CA VAL A 33 -11.28 0.76 -0.19
C VAL A 33 -9.79 1.10 -0.16
N GLY A 34 -9.27 1.55 0.99
CA GLY A 34 -7.86 1.91 1.11
C GLY A 34 -6.92 0.74 0.84
N GLY A 35 -7.28 -0.46 1.31
CA GLY A 35 -6.51 -1.68 1.03
C GLY A 35 -6.44 -2.01 -0.45
N TYR A 36 -7.55 -1.91 -1.16
CA TYR A 36 -7.58 -2.11 -2.61
C TYR A 36 -6.80 -1.04 -3.34
N ALA A 37 -6.90 0.21 -2.90
CA ALA A 37 -6.15 1.32 -3.51
C ALA A 37 -4.64 1.09 -3.41
N VAL A 38 -4.15 0.68 -2.25
CA VAL A 38 -2.73 0.37 -2.04
C VAL A 38 -2.27 -0.75 -2.96
N GLU A 39 -3.07 -1.80 -3.11
CA GLU A 39 -2.73 -2.91 -4.00
C GLU A 39 -2.59 -2.43 -5.45
N VAL A 40 -3.52 -1.62 -5.94
CA VAL A 40 -3.46 -1.06 -7.29
C VAL A 40 -2.20 -0.21 -7.46
N LEU A 41 -1.88 0.65 -6.49
CA LEU A 41 -0.68 1.49 -6.53
C LEU A 41 0.60 0.66 -6.62
N ALA A 42 0.70 -0.38 -5.80
CA ALA A 42 1.87 -1.26 -5.80
C ALA A 42 2.02 -2.00 -7.13
N ARG A 43 0.92 -2.51 -7.67
CA ARG A 43 0.91 -3.22 -8.96
C ARG A 43 1.19 -2.31 -10.14
N SER A 44 0.85 -1.02 -10.00
CA SER A 44 1.12 -0.02 -11.05
C SER A 44 2.56 0.48 -11.06
N GLY A 45 3.34 0.16 -10.04
CA GLY A 45 4.76 0.52 -10.00
C GLY A 45 5.08 1.79 -9.23
N VAL A 46 4.18 2.27 -8.38
CA VAL A 46 4.48 3.41 -7.49
C VAL A 46 5.65 3.02 -6.60
N GLY A 47 6.67 3.87 -6.56
CA GLY A 47 7.94 3.55 -5.90
C GLY A 47 7.96 3.80 -4.39
N ASN A 48 7.07 4.64 -3.89
CA ASN A 48 7.02 5.00 -2.46
C ASN A 48 5.57 5.08 -2.00
N ILE A 49 5.21 4.29 -1.00
CA ILE A 49 3.86 4.28 -0.44
C ILE A 49 3.95 4.38 1.07
N ASP A 50 3.33 5.41 1.64
CA ASP A 50 3.18 5.53 3.09
C ASP A 50 1.74 5.13 3.45
N VAL A 51 1.60 4.27 4.45
CA VAL A 51 0.29 3.79 4.91
C VAL A 51 0.09 4.13 6.37
N PHE A 52 -1.11 4.58 6.69
CA PHE A 52 -1.49 5.03 8.04
C PHE A 52 -2.79 4.33 8.45
N ASP A 53 -2.75 3.59 9.55
CA ASP A 53 -3.94 2.96 10.13
C ASP A 53 -3.64 2.55 11.56
N ALA A 54 -4.55 2.84 12.49
CA ALA A 54 -4.35 2.52 13.90
C ALA A 54 -4.85 1.12 14.26
N ASP A 55 -5.59 0.47 13.38
CA ASP A 55 -6.29 -0.78 13.69
C ASP A 55 -5.44 -2.03 13.50
N THR A 56 -5.87 -3.09 14.17
CA THR A 56 -5.41 -4.46 13.90
C THR A 56 -6.45 -5.19 13.05
N VAL A 57 -6.02 -6.27 12.40
CA VAL A 57 -6.93 -7.10 11.60
C VAL A 57 -7.88 -7.85 12.53
N ASN A 58 -9.18 -7.76 12.25
CA ASN A 58 -10.23 -8.38 13.03
C ASN A 58 -10.98 -9.41 12.18
N ILE A 59 -11.53 -10.43 12.83
CA ILE A 59 -12.26 -11.51 12.13
C ILE A 59 -13.43 -10.96 11.30
N THR A 60 -14.05 -9.86 11.72
CA THR A 60 -15.14 -9.24 10.97
C THR A 60 -14.68 -8.60 9.65
N ASN A 61 -13.37 -8.43 9.45
CA ASN A 61 -12.81 -7.86 8.23
C ASN A 61 -12.68 -8.88 7.09
N LEU A 62 -12.72 -10.18 7.42
CA LEU A 62 -12.47 -11.28 6.47
C LEU A 62 -13.38 -11.27 5.26
N ASN A 63 -14.61 -10.77 5.41
CA ASN A 63 -15.59 -10.81 4.34
C ASN A 63 -15.39 -9.75 3.25
N ARG A 64 -14.54 -8.72 3.48
CA ARG A 64 -14.43 -7.61 2.54
C ARG A 64 -13.07 -6.92 2.45
N GLN A 65 -12.16 -7.16 3.39
CA GLN A 65 -10.86 -6.48 3.38
C GLN A 65 -9.76 -7.41 2.83
N VAL A 66 -9.07 -6.95 1.81
CA VAL A 66 -8.05 -7.74 1.12
C VAL A 66 -6.89 -8.16 2.04
N ILE A 67 -6.60 -7.35 3.06
CA ILE A 67 -5.54 -7.65 4.04
C ILE A 67 -5.96 -8.66 5.09
N ALA A 68 -7.27 -8.95 5.20
CA ALA A 68 -7.80 -9.78 6.28
C ALA A 68 -7.84 -11.25 5.87
N LEU A 69 -6.99 -12.04 6.51
CA LEU A 69 -6.89 -13.48 6.36
C LEU A 69 -6.80 -14.09 7.75
N HIS A 70 -7.11 -15.37 7.90
CA HIS A 70 -6.92 -16.05 9.19
C HIS A 70 -5.47 -15.91 9.68
N SER A 71 -4.51 -15.95 8.76
CA SER A 71 -3.09 -15.82 9.10
C SER A 71 -2.68 -14.41 9.54
N THR A 72 -3.51 -13.40 9.28
CA THR A 72 -3.18 -12.00 9.63
C THR A 72 -3.99 -11.45 10.80
N LEU A 73 -4.88 -12.25 11.38
CA LEU A 73 -5.69 -11.82 12.52
C LEU A 73 -4.84 -11.26 13.65
N GLU A 74 -5.28 -10.15 14.24
CA GLU A 74 -4.64 -9.44 15.35
C GLU A 74 -3.33 -8.73 15.01
N GLN A 75 -2.84 -8.84 13.77
CA GLN A 75 -1.69 -8.07 13.33
C GLN A 75 -2.10 -6.63 12.99
N ALA A 76 -1.17 -5.69 13.16
CA ALA A 76 -1.41 -4.30 12.74
C ALA A 76 -1.68 -4.27 11.24
N LYS A 77 -2.74 -3.60 10.81
CA LYS A 77 -3.10 -3.52 9.39
C LYS A 77 -1.98 -2.95 8.54
N VAL A 78 -1.27 -1.93 9.05
CA VAL A 78 -0.15 -1.32 8.30
C VAL A 78 1.00 -2.31 8.07
N ASP A 79 1.27 -3.19 9.02
CA ASP A 79 2.32 -4.21 8.87
C ASP A 79 1.92 -5.28 7.86
N VAL A 80 0.66 -5.69 7.88
CA VAL A 80 0.14 -6.67 6.91
C VAL A 80 0.21 -6.12 5.50
N ILE A 81 -0.22 -4.88 5.29
CA ILE A 81 -0.21 -4.27 3.96
C ILE A 81 1.22 -4.02 3.47
N LYS A 82 2.14 -3.68 4.36
CA LYS A 82 3.56 -3.52 4.00
C LYS A 82 4.13 -4.82 3.44
N LYS A 83 3.89 -5.94 4.09
CA LYS A 83 4.34 -7.26 3.60
C LYS A 83 3.72 -7.57 2.24
N ARG A 84 2.45 -7.27 2.07
CA ARG A 84 1.75 -7.50 0.82
C ARG A 84 2.32 -6.65 -0.31
N ILE A 85 2.61 -5.37 -0.04
CA ILE A 85 3.25 -4.50 -1.03
C ILE A 85 4.60 -5.07 -1.46
N HIS A 86 5.43 -5.51 -0.52
CA HIS A 86 6.74 -6.06 -0.83
C HIS A 86 6.67 -7.38 -1.60
N ASP A 87 5.60 -8.15 -1.42
CA ASP A 87 5.38 -9.37 -2.18
C ASP A 87 4.93 -9.06 -3.62
N ILE A 88 4.27 -7.93 -3.82
CA ILE A 88 3.86 -7.45 -5.15
C ILE A 88 5.02 -6.72 -5.85
N ASN A 89 5.69 -5.83 -5.14
CA ASN A 89 6.78 -5.00 -5.66
C ASN A 89 7.88 -4.87 -4.61
N PRO A 90 8.88 -5.77 -4.63
CA PRO A 90 9.94 -5.78 -3.61
C PRO A 90 10.76 -4.50 -3.53
N LYS A 91 10.79 -3.71 -4.61
CA LYS A 91 11.57 -2.46 -4.66
C LYS A 91 10.79 -1.25 -4.14
N CYS A 92 9.51 -1.40 -3.87
CA CYS A 92 8.71 -0.29 -3.32
C CYS A 92 9.18 0.04 -1.91
N VAL A 93 9.40 1.33 -1.65
CA VAL A 93 9.72 1.83 -0.30
C VAL A 93 8.41 2.08 0.43
N VAL A 94 8.21 1.42 1.56
CA VAL A 94 6.96 1.48 2.31
C VAL A 94 7.21 2.04 3.71
N GLY A 95 6.51 3.13 4.03
CA GLY A 95 6.39 3.63 5.40
C GLY A 95 5.10 3.10 6.01
N ALA A 96 5.18 2.41 7.14
CA ALA A 96 4.03 1.85 7.84
C ALA A 96 3.86 2.53 9.19
N TYR A 97 2.76 3.26 9.36
CA TYR A 97 2.52 4.09 10.55
C TYR A 97 1.22 3.66 11.23
N LYS A 98 1.35 3.04 12.40
CA LYS A 98 0.19 2.59 13.18
C LYS A 98 -0.40 3.78 13.95
N MET A 99 -1.10 4.65 13.25
CA MET A 99 -1.73 5.83 13.82
C MET A 99 -2.89 6.31 12.97
N PHE A 100 -3.81 7.07 13.57
CA PHE A 100 -4.81 7.81 12.82
C PHE A 100 -4.22 9.16 12.38
N TYR A 101 -4.63 9.63 11.21
CA TYR A 101 -4.34 10.99 10.78
C TYR A 101 -5.35 11.93 11.43
N LEU A 102 -4.86 12.78 12.35
CA LEU A 102 -5.67 13.75 13.07
C LEU A 102 -5.04 15.13 12.92
N PRO A 103 -5.81 16.24 13.05
CA PRO A 103 -5.23 17.59 12.99
C PRO A 103 -4.06 17.80 13.95
N GLU A 104 -4.14 17.24 15.14
CA GLU A 104 -3.10 17.38 16.17
C GLU A 104 -1.81 16.62 15.87
N ASN A 105 -1.83 15.64 14.95
CA ASN A 105 -0.62 14.90 14.58
C ASN A 105 -0.20 15.06 13.12
N ALA A 106 -0.87 15.94 12.39
CA ALA A 106 -0.58 16.16 10.98
C ALA A 106 0.87 16.59 10.74
N ASP A 107 1.43 17.42 11.62
CA ASP A 107 2.82 17.89 11.51
C ASP A 107 3.82 16.77 11.72
N GLU A 108 3.51 15.76 12.53
CA GLU A 108 4.35 14.61 12.77
C GLU A 108 4.43 13.70 11.53
N ILE A 109 3.37 13.66 10.73
CA ILE A 109 3.26 12.81 9.55
C ILE A 109 3.94 13.47 8.35
N ASN A 110 3.84 14.76 8.22
CA ASN A 110 4.46 15.52 7.14
C ASN A 110 5.95 15.77 7.45
#